data_4abbd817aa6565f6b1d7231f3bb417a2
#
_entry.id   4abbd817aa6565f6b1d7231f3bb417a2
#
_cell.length_a   1.000
_cell.length_b   1.000
_cell.length_c   1.000
_cell.angle_alpha   90.00
_cell.angle_beta   90.00
_cell.angle_gamma   90.00
#
_symmetry.space_group_name_H-M   'P 1'
#
loop_
_entity.id
_entity.type
_entity.pdbx_description
1 polymer ?
#
loop_
_entity_poly.entity_id
_entity_poly.type
_entity_poly.pdbx_seq_one_letter_code
_entity_poly.pdbx_strand_id
1 'polypeptide(L)'
;MANLREAQKQMTRRLLLESGLELFKTKGYAATTVDDIATAAGTTRVTFYAYFPSRSELMRALIDEQLNEALERVRSPEHGSTARGLVATVADGSPEAITAWLRRTADSWPAIRPIIRVARDAAAVDPELTDLVERWLEEAISDIEDGLARAGRLEPHQRHFRGVLAMAELDFVAQNWHRADWGLSRDQMLDELSASWVRLLT
;
A
#
# COMPACT_ATOMS: atom_id res chain seq x y z
N MET A 1 -32.19 -16.54 3.23
CA MET A 1 -31.83 -16.60 1.79
C MET A 1 -31.00 -15.40 1.32
N ALA A 2 -31.23 -14.20 1.83
CA ALA A 2 -30.40 -13.01 1.52
C ALA A 2 -28.93 -13.18 1.92
N ASN A 3 -28.65 -13.76 3.10
CA ASN A 3 -27.31 -13.98 3.64
C ASN A 3 -26.44 -14.94 2.80
N LEU A 4 -27.05 -16.00 2.24
CA LEU A 4 -26.32 -16.97 1.38
C LEU A 4 -25.92 -16.37 0.02
N ARG A 5 -26.79 -15.58 -0.58
CA ARG A 5 -26.49 -14.88 -1.86
C ARG A 5 -25.37 -13.85 -1.69
N GLU A 6 -25.41 -13.09 -0.58
CA GLU A 6 -24.36 -12.12 -0.28
C GLU A 6 -23.02 -12.82 0.01
N ALA A 7 -23.00 -13.89 0.79
CA ALA A 7 -21.82 -14.69 1.04
C ALA A 7 -21.22 -15.26 -0.26
N GLN A 8 -22.06 -15.76 -1.17
CA GLN A 8 -21.62 -16.27 -2.47
C GLN A 8 -21.07 -15.15 -3.37
N LYS A 9 -21.67 -13.96 -3.34
CA LYS A 9 -21.18 -12.78 -4.05
C LYS A 9 -19.80 -12.37 -3.54
N GLN A 10 -19.61 -12.28 -2.23
CA GLN A 10 -18.34 -11.96 -1.63
C GLN A 10 -17.26 -13.00 -1.95
N MET A 11 -17.61 -14.28 -1.92
CA MET A 11 -16.69 -15.36 -2.29
C MET A 11 -16.24 -15.24 -3.76
N THR A 12 -17.16 -15.02 -4.70
CA THR A 12 -16.80 -14.86 -6.11
C THR A 12 -15.91 -13.64 -6.34
N ARG A 13 -16.24 -12.52 -5.68
CA ARG A 13 -15.42 -11.30 -5.74
C ARG A 13 -14.00 -11.55 -5.24
N ARG A 14 -13.85 -12.23 -4.11
CA ARG A 14 -12.57 -12.59 -3.54
C ARG A 14 -11.76 -13.50 -4.47
N LEU A 15 -12.38 -14.53 -5.06
CA LEU A 15 -11.72 -15.41 -6.04
C LEU A 15 -11.20 -14.64 -7.26
N LEU A 16 -11.96 -13.66 -7.75
CA LEU A 16 -11.53 -12.79 -8.86
C LEU A 16 -10.32 -11.93 -8.48
N LEU A 17 -10.29 -11.36 -7.26
CA LEU A 17 -9.16 -10.58 -6.75
C LEU A 17 -7.90 -11.45 -6.57
N GLU A 18 -8.03 -12.61 -5.94
CA GLU A 18 -6.93 -13.56 -5.71
C GLU A 18 -6.34 -14.06 -7.05
N SER A 19 -7.21 -14.47 -7.99
CA SER A 19 -6.79 -14.95 -9.31
C SER A 19 -6.15 -13.84 -10.14
N GLY A 20 -6.69 -12.63 -10.08
CA GLY A 20 -6.13 -11.45 -10.74
C GLY A 20 -4.73 -11.13 -10.22
N LEU A 21 -4.56 -11.06 -8.90
CA LEU A 21 -3.25 -10.79 -8.28
C LEU A 21 -2.23 -11.87 -8.66
N GLU A 22 -2.60 -13.15 -8.63
CA GLU A 22 -1.67 -14.23 -8.98
C GLU A 22 -1.25 -14.18 -10.46
N LEU A 23 -2.18 -13.90 -11.36
CA LEU A 23 -1.88 -13.72 -12.79
C LEU A 23 -1.02 -12.48 -13.04
N PHE A 24 -1.28 -11.37 -12.36
CA PHE A 24 -0.45 -10.17 -12.47
C PHE A 24 0.97 -10.41 -11.97
N LYS A 25 1.16 -11.21 -10.92
CA LYS A 25 2.48 -11.60 -10.41
C LYS A 25 3.26 -12.50 -11.36
N THR A 26 2.58 -13.42 -12.03
CA THR A 26 3.21 -14.50 -12.82
C THR A 26 3.32 -14.16 -14.30
N LYS A 27 2.28 -13.55 -14.88
CA LYS A 27 2.18 -13.22 -16.30
C LYS A 27 2.45 -11.74 -16.59
N GLY A 28 2.37 -10.89 -15.55
CA GLY A 28 2.43 -9.42 -15.65
C GLY A 28 1.06 -8.79 -15.96
N TYR A 29 0.88 -7.54 -15.52
CA TYR A 29 -0.38 -6.81 -15.71
C TYR A 29 -0.73 -6.64 -17.20
N ALA A 30 0.21 -6.20 -18.03
CA ALA A 30 -0.04 -5.93 -19.46
C ALA A 30 -0.50 -7.17 -20.24
N ALA A 31 0.08 -8.34 -19.94
CA ALA A 31 -0.20 -9.58 -20.64
C ALA A 31 -1.43 -10.34 -20.11
N THR A 32 -1.96 -9.96 -18.94
CA THR A 32 -3.13 -10.62 -18.34
C THR A 32 -4.43 -10.07 -18.92
N THR A 33 -5.31 -10.96 -19.40
CA THR A 33 -6.62 -10.58 -19.93
C THR A 33 -7.73 -10.85 -18.91
N VAL A 34 -8.92 -10.25 -19.15
CA VAL A 34 -10.13 -10.54 -18.35
C VAL A 34 -10.52 -12.01 -18.46
N ASP A 35 -10.34 -12.62 -19.63
CA ASP A 35 -10.66 -14.04 -19.85
C ASP A 35 -9.71 -14.95 -19.06
N ASP A 36 -8.42 -14.60 -18.94
CA ASP A 36 -7.48 -15.31 -18.09
C ASP A 36 -7.94 -15.29 -16.62
N ILE A 37 -8.31 -14.11 -16.12
CA ILE A 37 -8.74 -13.92 -14.72
C ILE A 37 -10.05 -14.69 -14.45
N ALA A 38 -11.05 -14.55 -15.32
CA ALA A 38 -12.33 -15.23 -15.17
C ALA A 38 -12.15 -16.76 -15.17
N THR A 39 -11.34 -17.28 -16.08
CA THR A 39 -11.02 -18.71 -16.16
C THR A 39 -10.32 -19.20 -14.90
N ALA A 40 -9.28 -18.49 -14.44
CA ALA A 40 -8.55 -18.83 -13.22
C ALA A 40 -9.43 -18.80 -11.96
N ALA A 41 -10.39 -17.89 -11.90
CA ALA A 41 -11.39 -17.79 -10.83
C ALA A 41 -12.54 -18.81 -10.93
N GLY A 42 -12.54 -19.69 -11.95
CA GLY A 42 -13.61 -20.68 -12.17
C GLY A 42 -14.94 -20.04 -12.56
N THR A 43 -14.92 -18.91 -13.25
CA THR A 43 -16.12 -18.16 -13.64
C THR A 43 -16.08 -17.72 -15.10
N THR A 44 -17.02 -16.87 -15.53
CA THR A 44 -17.11 -16.39 -16.90
C THR A 44 -16.72 -14.91 -17.02
N ARG A 45 -16.36 -14.48 -18.24
CA ARG A 45 -16.14 -13.07 -18.56
C ARG A 45 -17.35 -12.20 -18.20
N VAL A 46 -18.57 -12.69 -18.41
CA VAL A 46 -19.81 -11.98 -18.03
C VAL A 46 -19.86 -11.78 -16.52
N THR A 47 -19.51 -12.82 -15.76
CA THR A 47 -19.45 -12.73 -14.30
C THR A 47 -18.36 -11.74 -13.86
N PHE A 48 -17.18 -11.75 -14.48
CA PHE A 48 -16.15 -10.75 -14.17
C PHE A 48 -16.68 -9.32 -14.29
N TYR A 49 -17.32 -8.99 -15.40
CA TYR A 49 -17.86 -7.64 -15.63
C TYR A 49 -19.03 -7.26 -14.71
N ALA A 50 -19.69 -8.24 -14.08
CA ALA A 50 -20.68 -7.96 -13.02
C ALA A 50 -20.05 -7.47 -11.71
N TYR A 51 -18.73 -7.71 -11.50
CA TYR A 51 -18.00 -7.29 -10.31
C TYR A 51 -17.02 -6.13 -10.59
N PHE A 52 -16.36 -6.16 -11.72
CA PHE A 52 -15.31 -5.20 -12.08
C PHE A 52 -15.52 -4.73 -13.54
N PRO A 53 -15.79 -3.44 -13.76
CA PRO A 53 -15.97 -2.88 -15.10
C PRO A 53 -14.75 -3.06 -16.02
N SER A 54 -13.55 -3.15 -15.42
CA SER A 54 -12.31 -3.32 -16.16
C SER A 54 -11.26 -4.05 -15.31
N ARG A 55 -10.15 -4.39 -15.94
CA ARG A 55 -8.96 -4.90 -15.28
C ARG A 55 -8.34 -3.86 -14.36
N SER A 56 -8.38 -2.58 -14.76
CA SER A 56 -7.92 -1.45 -13.92
C SER A 56 -8.76 -1.33 -12.65
N GLU A 57 -10.09 -1.53 -12.74
CA GLU A 57 -10.96 -1.50 -11.57
C GLU A 57 -10.73 -2.69 -10.63
N LEU A 58 -10.36 -3.86 -11.15
CA LEU A 58 -9.91 -4.96 -10.28
C LEU A 58 -8.60 -4.60 -9.57
N MET A 59 -7.62 -3.98 -10.27
CA MET A 59 -6.38 -3.53 -9.65
C MET A 59 -6.62 -2.44 -8.60
N ARG A 60 -7.52 -1.49 -8.88
CA ARG A 60 -7.97 -0.49 -7.91
C ARG A 60 -8.52 -1.14 -6.64
N ALA A 61 -9.37 -2.15 -6.80
CA ALA A 61 -9.94 -2.88 -5.68
C ALA A 61 -8.87 -3.66 -4.87
N LEU A 62 -7.82 -4.20 -5.52
CA LEU A 62 -6.68 -4.81 -4.83
C LEU A 62 -5.95 -3.79 -3.94
N ILE A 63 -5.74 -2.57 -4.43
CA ILE A 63 -5.12 -1.49 -3.66
C ILE A 63 -6.06 -1.05 -2.52
N ASP A 64 -7.31 -0.72 -2.83
CA ASP A 64 -8.26 -0.16 -1.87
C ASP A 64 -8.66 -1.14 -0.76
N GLU A 65 -8.76 -2.43 -1.08
CA GLU A 65 -9.28 -3.42 -0.13
C GLU A 65 -8.15 -4.19 0.56
N GLN A 66 -7.21 -4.75 -0.20
CA GLN A 66 -6.17 -5.61 0.37
C GLN A 66 -4.97 -4.83 0.89
N LEU A 67 -4.51 -3.80 0.15
CA LEU A 67 -3.35 -3.03 0.56
C LEU A 67 -3.69 -2.12 1.76
N ASN A 68 -4.81 -1.41 1.69
CA ASN A 68 -5.22 -0.52 2.78
C ASN A 68 -5.60 -1.30 4.05
N GLU A 69 -6.25 -2.48 3.90
CA GLU A 69 -6.54 -3.36 5.05
C GLU A 69 -5.25 -3.86 5.71
N ALA A 70 -4.28 -4.36 4.91
CA ALA A 70 -3.01 -4.87 5.42
C ALA A 70 -2.15 -3.78 6.09
N LEU A 71 -2.29 -2.53 5.67
CA LEU A 71 -1.62 -1.36 6.28
C LEU A 71 -2.47 -0.69 7.36
N GLU A 72 -3.61 -1.27 7.71
CA GLU A 72 -4.56 -0.66 8.66
C GLU A 72 -4.89 0.80 8.32
N ARG A 73 -4.94 1.15 7.03
CA ARG A 73 -5.28 2.52 6.60
C ARG A 73 -6.76 2.79 6.83
N VAL A 74 -7.06 3.93 7.42
CA VAL A 74 -8.43 4.37 7.71
C VAL A 74 -8.79 5.47 6.71
N ARG A 75 -9.91 5.33 5.99
CA ARG A 75 -10.41 6.40 5.11
C ARG A 75 -10.82 7.61 5.94
N SER A 76 -10.25 8.76 5.61
CA SER A 76 -10.64 10.06 6.11
C SER A 76 -11.43 10.82 5.04
N PRO A 77 -12.57 11.46 5.37
CA PRO A 77 -13.31 12.30 4.43
C PRO A 77 -12.50 13.50 3.93
N GLU A 78 -11.51 13.95 4.71
CA GLU A 78 -10.75 15.18 4.46
C GLU A 78 -9.43 14.92 3.72
N HIS A 79 -8.80 13.76 3.93
CA HIS A 79 -7.43 13.49 3.49
C HIS A 79 -7.25 12.14 2.75
N GLY A 80 -8.32 11.51 2.27
CA GLY A 80 -8.22 10.19 1.62
C GLY A 80 -8.05 9.06 2.64
N SER A 81 -6.99 8.25 2.54
CA SER A 81 -6.69 7.21 3.53
C SER A 81 -5.47 7.59 4.37
N THR A 82 -5.57 7.48 5.69
CA THR A 82 -4.48 7.72 6.63
C THR A 82 -3.88 6.41 7.11
N ALA A 83 -2.54 6.34 7.19
CA ALA A 83 -1.86 5.23 7.86
C ALA A 83 -2.12 5.32 9.37
N ARG A 84 -2.66 4.24 9.95
CA ARG A 84 -3.07 4.25 11.36
C ARG A 84 -1.93 4.67 12.27
N GLY A 85 -2.15 5.76 12.99
CA GLY A 85 -1.21 6.28 13.97
C GLY A 85 0.00 7.01 13.41
N LEU A 86 0.18 7.15 12.07
CA LEU A 86 1.35 7.82 11.51
C LEU A 86 1.41 9.29 11.92
N VAL A 87 0.34 10.04 11.76
CA VAL A 87 0.25 11.45 12.18
C VAL A 87 0.61 11.63 13.66
N ALA A 88 0.04 10.76 14.54
CA ALA A 88 0.31 10.82 15.98
C ALA A 88 1.75 10.43 16.30
N THR A 89 2.31 9.42 15.63
CA THR A 89 3.70 8.98 15.78
C THR A 89 4.68 10.09 15.41
N VAL A 90 4.45 10.74 14.27
CA VAL A 90 5.28 11.87 13.81
C VAL A 90 5.13 13.06 14.74
N ALA A 91 3.91 13.35 15.21
CA ALA A 91 3.68 14.43 16.18
C ALA A 91 4.39 14.17 17.52
N ASP A 92 4.39 12.95 18.02
CA ASP A 92 5.17 12.53 19.20
C ASP A 92 6.69 12.71 18.94
N GLY A 93 7.18 12.09 17.86
CA GLY A 93 8.57 12.18 17.39
C GLY A 93 9.60 11.54 18.29
N SER A 94 9.20 10.84 19.36
CA SER A 94 10.14 10.07 20.16
C SER A 94 10.73 8.89 19.37
N PRO A 95 12.01 8.55 19.59
CA PRO A 95 12.62 7.38 18.96
C PRO A 95 11.82 6.10 19.19
N GLU A 96 11.23 5.97 20.37
CA GLU A 96 10.42 4.81 20.77
C GLU A 96 9.12 4.71 19.95
N ALA A 97 8.40 5.83 19.77
CA ALA A 97 7.17 5.88 19.00
C ALA A 97 7.43 5.58 17.52
N ILE A 98 8.45 6.20 16.93
CA ILE A 98 8.85 5.99 15.53
C ILE A 98 9.27 4.53 15.31
N THR A 99 10.11 3.97 16.16
CA THR A 99 10.56 2.58 16.05
C THR A 99 9.39 1.60 16.19
N ALA A 100 8.50 1.82 17.14
CA ALA A 100 7.34 0.97 17.35
C ALA A 100 6.38 0.99 16.14
N TRP A 101 6.17 2.16 15.52
CA TRP A 101 5.34 2.28 14.33
C TRP A 101 5.98 1.58 13.12
N LEU A 102 7.27 1.79 12.87
CA LEU A 102 8.00 1.15 11.77
C LEU A 102 8.02 -0.37 11.90
N ARG A 103 8.27 -0.91 13.10
CA ARG A 103 8.26 -2.36 13.36
C ARG A 103 6.87 -2.95 13.10
N ARG A 104 5.81 -2.33 13.60
CA ARG A 104 4.42 -2.76 13.35
C ARG A 104 4.07 -2.75 11.85
N THR A 105 4.44 -1.67 11.15
CA THR A 105 4.21 -1.55 9.70
C THR A 105 5.01 -2.61 8.93
N ALA A 106 6.23 -2.91 9.35
CA ALA A 106 7.08 -3.92 8.73
C ALA A 106 6.48 -5.35 8.82
N ASP A 107 5.65 -5.64 9.80
CA ASP A 107 4.97 -6.94 9.90
C ASP A 107 4.00 -7.18 8.72
N SER A 108 3.50 -6.11 8.10
CA SER A 108 2.65 -6.18 6.90
C SER A 108 3.42 -6.31 5.58
N TRP A 109 4.75 -6.05 5.55
CA TRP A 109 5.53 -6.03 4.31
C TRP A 109 5.44 -7.32 3.47
N PRO A 110 5.47 -8.54 4.04
CA PRO A 110 5.34 -9.75 3.24
C PRO A 110 4.02 -9.82 2.46
N ALA A 111 2.94 -9.34 3.06
CA ALA A 111 1.61 -9.36 2.45
C ALA A 111 1.43 -8.26 1.40
N ILE A 112 1.92 -7.04 1.67
CA ILE A 112 1.68 -5.88 0.79
C ILE A 112 2.65 -5.78 -0.38
N ARG A 113 3.89 -6.26 -0.23
CA ARG A 113 4.92 -6.15 -1.27
C ARG A 113 4.49 -6.68 -2.64
N PRO A 114 3.86 -7.87 -2.77
CA PRO A 114 3.40 -8.35 -4.05
C PRO A 114 2.39 -7.42 -4.72
N ILE A 115 1.47 -6.84 -3.94
CA ILE A 115 0.44 -5.92 -4.43
C ILE A 115 1.07 -4.62 -4.92
N ILE A 116 1.95 -4.01 -4.12
CA ILE A 116 2.65 -2.77 -4.49
C ILE A 116 3.47 -2.96 -5.76
N ARG A 117 4.20 -4.08 -5.89
CA ARG A 117 4.97 -4.38 -7.09
C ARG A 117 4.09 -4.45 -8.33
N VAL A 118 3.00 -5.22 -8.26
CA VAL A 118 2.05 -5.35 -9.38
C VAL A 118 1.38 -4.02 -9.69
N ALA A 119 1.03 -3.22 -8.68
CA ALA A 119 0.43 -1.90 -8.87
C ALA A 119 1.38 -0.96 -9.63
N ARG A 120 2.67 -0.96 -9.32
CA ARG A 120 3.68 -0.17 -10.04
C ARG A 120 3.91 -0.65 -11.47
N ASP A 121 3.99 -1.97 -11.66
CA ASP A 121 4.11 -2.55 -13.01
C ASP A 121 2.88 -2.18 -13.86
N ALA A 122 1.70 -2.16 -13.26
CA ALA A 122 0.47 -1.74 -13.91
C ALA A 122 0.45 -0.23 -14.20
N ALA A 123 0.87 0.60 -13.25
CA ALA A 123 0.94 2.05 -13.41
C ALA A 123 1.90 2.48 -14.54
N ALA A 124 2.94 1.69 -14.82
CA ALA A 124 3.86 1.97 -15.93
C ALA A 124 3.22 1.88 -17.32
N VAL A 125 2.03 1.23 -17.44
CA VAL A 125 1.35 0.99 -18.72
C VAL A 125 -0.12 1.41 -18.73
N ASP A 126 -0.66 1.86 -17.61
CA ASP A 126 -2.06 2.24 -17.44
C ASP A 126 -2.13 3.58 -16.68
N PRO A 127 -2.42 4.71 -17.38
CA PRO A 127 -2.42 6.04 -16.76
C PRO A 127 -3.41 6.19 -15.60
N GLU A 128 -4.56 5.49 -15.63
CA GLU A 128 -5.54 5.54 -14.52
C GLU A 128 -4.95 4.98 -13.22
N LEU A 129 -4.06 3.99 -13.34
CA LEU A 129 -3.36 3.39 -12.21
C LEU A 129 -2.15 4.20 -11.77
N THR A 130 -1.52 4.97 -12.67
CA THR A 130 -0.44 5.92 -12.31
C THR A 130 -0.96 6.91 -11.28
N ASP A 131 -2.04 7.61 -11.60
CA ASP A 131 -2.65 8.59 -10.70
C ASP A 131 -3.10 7.97 -9.37
N LEU A 132 -3.53 6.72 -9.39
CA LEU A 132 -3.95 6.01 -8.18
C LEU A 132 -2.76 5.75 -7.24
N VAL A 133 -1.65 5.22 -7.79
CA VAL A 133 -0.44 4.91 -7.01
C VAL A 133 0.22 6.19 -6.48
N GLU A 134 0.27 7.24 -7.30
CA GLU A 134 0.81 8.55 -6.89
C GLU A 134 0.00 9.15 -5.74
N ARG A 135 -1.32 9.20 -5.85
CA ARG A 135 -2.19 9.67 -4.75
C ARG A 135 -2.03 8.84 -3.49
N TRP A 136 -1.92 7.52 -3.62
CA TRP A 136 -1.76 6.64 -2.47
C TRP A 136 -0.46 6.92 -1.69
N LEU A 137 0.64 7.22 -2.39
CA LEU A 137 1.90 7.64 -1.78
C LEU A 137 1.79 9.03 -1.16
N GLU A 138 1.15 9.96 -1.86
CA GLU A 138 0.96 11.34 -1.44
C GLU A 138 0.14 11.45 -0.14
N GLU A 139 -0.86 10.58 0.04
CA GLU A 139 -1.63 10.50 1.28
C GLU A 139 -0.74 10.21 2.50
N ALA A 140 0.22 9.30 2.38
CA ALA A 140 1.15 8.98 3.47
C ALA A 140 2.18 10.10 3.71
N ILE A 141 2.59 10.81 2.65
CA ILE A 141 3.46 11.99 2.75
C ILE A 141 2.73 13.11 3.49
N SER A 142 1.45 13.34 3.15
CA SER A 142 0.60 14.32 3.83
C SER A 142 0.37 13.99 5.31
N ASP A 143 0.24 12.71 5.66
CA ASP A 143 0.16 12.28 7.06
C ASP A 143 1.41 12.67 7.87
N ILE A 144 2.60 12.55 7.25
CA ILE A 144 3.85 12.98 7.89
C ILE A 144 3.90 14.50 8.04
N GLU A 145 3.52 15.23 6.98
CA GLU A 145 3.44 16.69 7.01
C GLU A 145 2.52 17.18 8.13
N ASP A 146 1.33 16.59 8.26
CA ASP A 146 0.37 16.89 9.32
C ASP A 146 0.93 16.61 10.72
N GLY A 147 1.64 15.50 10.89
CA GLY A 147 2.30 15.17 12.15
C GLY A 147 3.35 16.21 12.53
N LEU A 148 4.19 16.62 11.59
CA LEU A 148 5.20 17.67 11.77
C LEU A 148 4.55 19.03 12.08
N ALA A 149 3.45 19.36 11.40
CA ALA A 149 2.69 20.59 11.65
C ALA A 149 2.10 20.63 13.05
N ARG A 150 1.50 19.52 13.51
CA ARG A 150 0.95 19.40 14.88
C ARG A 150 2.00 19.55 15.96
N ALA A 151 3.21 19.06 15.69
CA ALA A 151 4.35 19.19 16.61
C ALA A 151 5.02 20.57 16.55
N GLY A 152 4.66 21.43 15.59
CA GLY A 152 5.36 22.69 15.36
C GLY A 152 6.81 22.53 14.93
N ARG A 153 7.16 21.39 14.34
CA ARG A 153 8.51 21.07 13.87
C ARG A 153 8.70 21.51 12.43
N LEU A 154 9.91 21.90 12.12
CA LEU A 154 10.35 22.36 10.81
C LEU A 154 9.52 23.53 10.25
N GLU A 155 10.12 24.25 9.33
CA GLU A 155 9.38 25.29 8.60
C GLU A 155 8.33 24.67 7.65
N PRO A 156 7.17 25.30 7.44
CA PRO A 156 6.09 24.75 6.60
C PRO A 156 6.56 24.25 5.24
N HIS A 157 7.42 25.00 4.55
CA HIS A 157 7.95 24.63 3.23
C HIS A 157 8.89 23.41 3.24
N GLN A 158 9.37 22.96 4.41
CA GLN A 158 10.27 21.80 4.54
C GLN A 158 9.49 20.53 4.83
N ARG A 159 8.32 20.60 5.45
CA ARG A 159 7.57 19.45 6.00
C ARG A 159 7.23 18.44 4.93
N HIS A 160 6.67 18.89 3.82
CA HIS A 160 6.30 18.01 2.70
C HIS A 160 7.52 17.24 2.18
N PHE A 161 8.62 17.92 1.89
CA PHE A 161 9.83 17.26 1.37
C PHE A 161 10.45 16.27 2.38
N ARG A 162 10.35 16.55 3.69
CA ARG A 162 10.75 15.58 4.73
C ARG A 162 9.87 14.34 4.71
N GLY A 163 8.57 14.50 4.48
CA GLY A 163 7.64 13.39 4.23
C GLY A 163 8.04 12.56 3.00
N VAL A 164 8.38 13.21 1.90
CA VAL A 164 8.88 12.55 0.69
C VAL A 164 10.12 11.71 0.98
N LEU A 165 11.11 12.27 1.68
CA LEU A 165 12.35 11.55 2.03
C LEU A 165 12.06 10.34 2.92
N ALA A 166 11.26 10.52 3.97
CA ALA A 166 10.91 9.45 4.90
C ALA A 166 10.16 8.32 4.19
N MET A 167 9.18 8.65 3.34
CA MET A 167 8.45 7.66 2.56
C MET A 167 9.31 6.96 1.51
N ALA A 168 10.25 7.66 0.87
CA ALA A 168 11.19 7.05 -0.08
C ALA A 168 12.08 6.01 0.60
N GLU A 169 12.62 6.30 1.80
CA GLU A 169 13.39 5.36 2.60
C GLU A 169 12.55 4.14 3.00
N LEU A 170 11.37 4.38 3.57
CA LEU A 170 10.46 3.31 4.00
C LEU A 170 10.10 2.39 2.85
N ASP A 171 9.67 2.97 1.74
CA ASP A 171 9.24 2.23 0.58
C ASP A 171 10.37 1.39 -0.02
N PHE A 172 11.56 1.98 -0.18
CA PHE A 172 12.72 1.26 -0.71
C PHE A 172 13.11 0.09 0.18
N VAL A 173 13.15 0.28 1.50
CA VAL A 173 13.44 -0.79 2.46
C VAL A 173 12.35 -1.85 2.44
N ALA A 174 11.06 -1.46 2.46
CA ALA A 174 9.93 -2.37 2.44
C ALA A 174 9.88 -3.24 1.15
N GLN A 175 10.34 -2.73 0.02
CA GLN A 175 10.41 -3.53 -1.22
C GLN A 175 11.61 -4.48 -1.26
N ASN A 176 12.66 -4.19 -0.52
CA ASN A 176 13.96 -4.89 -0.65
C ASN A 176 14.45 -5.58 0.63
N TRP A 177 13.75 -5.49 1.75
CA TRP A 177 14.18 -6.00 3.07
C TRP A 177 14.63 -7.47 3.07
N HIS A 178 14.18 -8.26 2.11
CA HIS A 178 14.50 -9.70 1.98
C HIS A 178 15.84 -9.95 1.24
N ARG A 179 16.54 -8.90 0.80
CA ARG A 179 17.82 -9.04 0.06
C ARG A 179 18.94 -9.41 1.03
N ALA A 180 19.50 -10.59 0.83
CA ALA A 180 20.60 -11.10 1.65
C ALA A 180 21.93 -10.35 1.42
N ASP A 181 22.08 -9.67 0.29
CA ASP A 181 23.29 -8.93 -0.10
C ASP A 181 23.52 -7.64 0.71
N TRP A 182 22.57 -7.20 1.50
CA TRP A 182 22.75 -6.05 2.39
C TRP A 182 23.51 -6.37 3.68
N GLY A 183 23.69 -7.66 4.02
CA GLY A 183 24.45 -8.09 5.18
C GLY A 183 23.87 -7.72 6.55
N LEU A 184 22.61 -7.26 6.58
CA LEU A 184 21.89 -6.87 7.79
C LEU A 184 20.67 -7.77 8.01
N SER A 185 20.38 -8.07 9.28
CA SER A 185 19.11 -8.67 9.65
C SER A 185 17.96 -7.67 9.49
N ARG A 186 16.71 -8.19 9.43
CA ARG A 186 15.51 -7.34 9.39
C ARG A 186 15.48 -6.34 10.55
N ASP A 187 15.83 -6.76 11.75
CA ASP A 187 15.85 -5.91 12.94
C ASP A 187 16.89 -4.81 12.82
N GLN A 188 18.10 -5.13 12.35
CA GLN A 188 19.14 -4.11 12.12
C GLN A 188 18.73 -3.09 11.05
N MET A 189 18.08 -3.55 9.95
CA MET A 189 17.54 -2.61 8.94
C MET A 189 16.48 -1.68 9.52
N LEU A 190 15.60 -2.20 10.38
CA LEU A 190 14.58 -1.38 11.05
C LEU A 190 15.17 -0.41 12.05
N ASP A 191 16.24 -0.77 12.75
CA ASP A 191 16.96 0.13 13.66
C ASP A 191 17.61 1.28 12.90
N GLU A 192 18.27 1.01 11.76
CA GLU A 192 18.86 2.04 10.89
C GLU A 192 17.78 2.95 10.29
N LEU A 193 16.68 2.37 9.80
CA LEU A 193 15.55 3.15 9.27
C LEU A 193 14.93 4.03 10.36
N SER A 194 14.77 3.52 11.57
CA SER A 194 14.24 4.27 12.71
C SER A 194 15.15 5.44 13.07
N ALA A 195 16.47 5.21 13.13
CA ALA A 195 17.43 6.26 13.37
C ALA A 195 17.43 7.35 12.29
N SER A 196 17.22 6.96 11.02
CA SER A 196 17.09 7.91 9.91
C SER A 196 15.82 8.75 10.06
N TRP A 197 14.68 8.11 10.32
CA TRP A 197 13.40 8.79 10.52
C TRP A 197 13.41 9.78 11.69
N VAL A 198 14.03 9.41 12.81
CA VAL A 198 14.22 10.34 13.94
C VAL A 198 14.97 11.58 13.47
N ARG A 199 16.09 11.45 12.75
CA ARG A 199 16.85 12.60 12.22
C ARG A 199 16.10 13.41 11.16
N LEU A 200 15.23 12.79 10.38
CA LEU A 200 14.46 13.47 9.36
C LEU A 200 13.28 14.26 9.93
N LEU A 201 12.65 13.74 11.00
CA LEU A 201 11.32 14.20 11.45
C LEU A 201 11.37 14.92 12.81
N THR A 202 12.52 14.99 13.45
CA THR A 202 12.73 15.76 14.68
C THR A 202 13.77 16.85 14.51
#